data_77eb11491b78d7705e35db054d3e115e
#
_entry.id   77eb11491b78d7705e35db054d3e115e
#
_cell.length_a   1.000
_cell.length_b   1.000
_cell.length_c   1.000
_cell.angle_alpha   90.00
_cell.angle_beta   90.00
_cell.angle_gamma   90.00
#
_symmetry.space_group_name_H-M   'P 1'
#
loop_
_entity.id
_entity.type
_entity.pdbx_description
1 polymer ?
#
loop_
_entity_poly.entity_id
_entity_poly.type
_entity_poly.pdbx_seq_one_letter_code
_entity_poly.pdbx_strand_id
1 'polypeptide(L)'
;MRDIIDHANWKSFLRRYSDQNEGKPTRLGIMDIKDDVANDYWLEDGLPLIGLDVYPDKGKTRVDIIFDDFTHSIDAATTLVHVNGEHRDYGLDVTDAEGKTAVLRFENWPLRIED
;
A
#
# COMPACT_ATOMS: atom_id res chain seq x y z
N MET A 1 10.73 9.06 4.85
CA MET A 1 11.32 7.88 5.48
C MET A 1 10.59 6.61 5.10
N ARG A 2 11.31 5.54 4.95
CA ARG A 2 10.70 4.27 4.58
C ARG A 2 10.99 3.27 5.68
N ASP A 3 9.95 2.82 6.35
CA ASP A 3 10.09 1.88 7.46
C ASP A 3 9.62 0.50 7.02
N ILE A 4 10.50 -0.48 7.02
CA ILE A 4 10.13 -1.84 6.68
C ILE A 4 9.46 -2.44 7.90
N ILE A 5 8.23 -2.92 7.74
CA ILE A 5 7.47 -3.49 8.84
C ILE A 5 7.78 -4.97 8.93
N ASP A 6 8.19 -5.42 10.12
CA ASP A 6 8.51 -6.81 10.36
C ASP A 6 7.26 -7.64 10.13
N HIS A 7 7.41 -8.79 9.46
CA HIS A 7 6.27 -9.63 9.09
C HIS A 7 5.40 -10.00 10.31
N ALA A 8 6.02 -10.25 11.45
CA ALA A 8 5.27 -10.60 12.65
C ALA A 8 4.34 -9.49 13.12
N ASN A 9 4.57 -8.26 12.67
CA ASN A 9 3.77 -7.12 13.09
C ASN A 9 2.78 -6.66 12.02
N TRP A 10 2.71 -7.34 10.89
CA TRP A 10 1.86 -6.88 9.79
C TRP A 10 0.38 -6.78 10.20
N LYS A 11 -0.13 -7.80 10.89
CA LYS A 11 -1.54 -7.82 11.21
C LYS A 11 -1.92 -6.67 12.14
N SER A 12 -1.16 -6.45 13.20
CA SER A 12 -1.45 -5.38 14.14
C SER A 12 -1.22 -4.02 13.53
N PHE A 13 -0.17 -3.90 12.70
CA PHE A 13 0.12 -2.63 12.05
C PHE A 13 -1.00 -2.27 11.07
N LEU A 14 -1.42 -3.22 10.21
CA LEU A 14 -2.42 -2.94 9.21
C LEU A 14 -3.79 -2.67 9.83
N ARG A 15 -4.12 -3.34 10.95
CA ARG A 15 -5.36 -3.06 11.61
C ARG A 15 -5.39 -1.62 12.13
N ARG A 16 -4.31 -1.19 12.81
CA ARG A 16 -4.27 0.14 13.34
C ARG A 16 -4.24 1.18 12.22
N TYR A 17 -3.49 0.89 11.17
CA TYR A 17 -3.37 1.79 10.03
C TYR A 17 -4.73 1.95 9.34
N SER A 18 -5.50 0.88 9.23
CA SER A 18 -6.83 0.93 8.66
C SER A 18 -7.75 1.82 9.49
N ASP A 19 -7.73 1.63 10.80
CA ASP A 19 -8.60 2.41 11.67
C ASP A 19 -8.25 3.90 11.64
N GLN A 20 -7.00 4.22 11.53
CA GLN A 20 -6.57 5.61 11.55
C GLN A 20 -6.83 6.32 10.24
N ASN A 21 -6.96 5.59 9.15
CA ASN A 21 -7.02 6.20 7.83
C ASN A 21 -8.28 5.89 7.04
N GLU A 22 -9.27 5.26 7.67
CA GLU A 22 -10.50 4.90 7.01
C GLU A 22 -11.18 6.12 6.43
N GLY A 23 -11.61 6.06 5.19
CA GLY A 23 -12.31 7.14 4.52
C GLY A 23 -11.41 8.16 3.86
N LYS A 24 -10.11 8.11 4.09
CA LYS A 24 -9.23 9.10 3.48
C LYS A 24 -9.07 8.83 2.00
N PRO A 25 -9.04 9.86 1.15
CA PRO A 25 -8.86 9.64 -0.29
C PRO A 25 -7.44 9.21 -0.60
N THR A 26 -7.32 8.21 -1.44
CA THR A 26 -6.02 7.63 -1.79
C THR A 26 -5.94 7.41 -3.28
N ARG A 27 -4.74 7.09 -3.74
CA ARG A 27 -4.52 6.62 -5.09
C ARG A 27 -3.73 5.33 -5.02
N LEU A 28 -3.98 4.44 -5.96
CA LEU A 28 -3.35 3.13 -5.99
C LEU A 28 -2.58 3.00 -7.29
N GLY A 29 -1.34 2.61 -7.21
CA GLY A 29 -0.50 2.39 -8.37
C GLY A 29 0.24 1.07 -8.29
N ILE A 30 0.84 0.68 -9.41
CA ILE A 30 1.67 -0.51 -9.47
C ILE A 30 3.03 -0.12 -9.99
N MET A 31 4.07 -0.63 -9.35
CA MET A 31 5.44 -0.47 -9.80
C MET A 31 5.99 -1.85 -10.07
N ASP A 32 6.50 -2.08 -11.26
CA ASP A 32 6.97 -3.38 -11.64
C ASP A 32 8.28 -3.20 -12.40
N ILE A 33 9.31 -3.95 -12.02
CA ILE A 33 10.59 -3.89 -12.70
C ILE A 33 10.81 -5.23 -13.37
N LYS A 34 10.85 -5.24 -14.72
CA LYS A 34 11.08 -6.45 -15.45
C LYS A 34 12.17 -6.21 -16.45
N ASP A 35 13.14 -7.09 -16.54
CA ASP A 35 14.25 -6.99 -17.49
C ASP A 35 14.95 -5.63 -17.40
N ASP A 36 15.14 -5.16 -16.18
CA ASP A 36 15.79 -3.89 -15.90
C ASP A 36 14.99 -2.68 -16.43
N VAL A 37 13.74 -2.87 -16.77
CA VAL A 37 12.89 -1.78 -17.18
C VAL A 37 11.84 -1.56 -16.10
N ALA A 38 11.76 -0.35 -15.58
CA ALA A 38 10.78 -0.02 -14.56
C ALA A 38 9.49 0.41 -15.23
N ASN A 39 8.40 -0.25 -14.88
CA ASN A 39 7.08 0.12 -15.34
C ASN A 39 6.25 0.51 -14.12
N ASP A 40 5.81 1.75 -14.07
CA ASP A 40 4.96 2.17 -12.97
C ASP A 40 3.79 2.94 -13.54
N TYR A 41 2.64 2.76 -12.96
CA TYR A 41 1.44 3.46 -13.41
C TYR A 41 0.41 3.48 -12.29
N TRP A 42 -0.46 4.47 -12.32
CA TRP A 42 -1.54 4.57 -11.37
C TRP A 42 -2.74 3.84 -11.92
N LEU A 43 -3.33 2.97 -11.08
CA LEU A 43 -4.52 2.25 -11.48
C LEU A 43 -5.76 3.12 -11.28
N GLU A 44 -5.80 3.85 -10.20
CA GLU A 44 -6.95 4.67 -9.84
C GLU A 44 -6.55 5.76 -8.89
N ASP A 45 -7.33 6.82 -8.82
CA ASP A 45 -7.13 7.83 -7.78
C ASP A 45 -8.50 8.26 -7.25
N GLY A 46 -8.52 9.02 -6.19
CA GLY A 46 -9.76 9.46 -5.56
C GLY A 46 -10.47 8.35 -4.83
N LEU A 47 -9.75 7.33 -4.35
CA LEU A 47 -10.36 6.17 -3.76
C LEU A 47 -10.44 6.29 -2.24
N PRO A 48 -11.65 6.28 -1.66
CA PRO A 48 -11.72 6.26 -0.20
C PRO A 48 -11.23 4.92 0.32
N LEU A 49 -10.27 4.94 1.22
CA LEU A 49 -9.74 3.70 1.79
C LEU A 49 -10.74 3.16 2.81
N ILE A 50 -11.13 1.91 2.67
CA ILE A 50 -12.01 1.29 3.64
C ILE A 50 -11.19 0.51 4.65
N GLY A 51 -10.18 -0.21 4.23
CA GLY A 51 -9.38 -0.98 5.17
C GLY A 51 -8.27 -1.75 4.51
N LEU A 52 -7.48 -2.41 5.33
CA LEU A 52 -6.40 -3.26 4.88
C LEU A 52 -6.46 -4.54 5.67
N ASP A 53 -6.23 -5.65 5.03
CA ASP A 53 -6.30 -6.94 5.69
C ASP A 53 -5.11 -7.77 5.30
N VAL A 54 -4.71 -8.69 6.16
CA VAL A 54 -3.62 -9.59 5.88
C VAL A 54 -4.00 -10.95 6.41
N TYR A 55 -3.79 -11.98 5.62
CA TYR A 55 -4.14 -13.32 6.06
C TYR A 55 -3.40 -14.36 5.24
N PRO A 56 -3.32 -15.59 5.75
CA PRO A 56 -2.62 -16.65 5.03
C PRO A 56 -3.47 -17.14 3.87
N ASP A 57 -2.82 -17.50 2.77
CA ASP A 57 -3.50 -18.02 1.62
C ASP A 57 -2.57 -19.02 0.94
N LYS A 58 -2.88 -20.31 1.03
CA LYS A 58 -2.11 -21.38 0.40
C LYS A 58 -0.64 -21.35 0.79
N GLY A 59 -0.40 -21.14 2.07
CA GLY A 59 0.98 -21.16 2.58
C GLY A 59 1.75 -19.86 2.36
N LYS A 60 1.10 -18.84 1.79
CA LYS A 60 1.72 -17.56 1.56
C LYS A 60 0.91 -16.49 2.26
N THR A 61 1.38 -15.27 2.24
CA THR A 61 0.68 -14.16 2.89
C THR A 61 0.01 -13.30 1.85
N ARG A 62 -1.27 -13.04 2.04
CA ARG A 62 -2.02 -12.19 1.12
C ARG A 62 -2.38 -10.90 1.83
N VAL A 63 -2.22 -9.78 1.15
CA VAL A 63 -2.61 -8.48 1.68
C VAL A 63 -3.70 -7.92 0.77
N ASP A 64 -4.81 -7.49 1.35
CA ASP A 64 -5.88 -6.86 0.61
C ASP A 64 -5.95 -5.39 0.95
N ILE A 65 -5.99 -4.54 -0.07
CA ILE A 65 -6.24 -3.11 0.09
C ILE A 65 -7.68 -2.92 -0.36
N ILE A 66 -8.55 -2.54 0.58
CA ILE A 66 -9.99 -2.53 0.37
C ILE A 66 -10.49 -1.11 0.16
N PHE A 67 -11.10 -0.86 -0.97
CA PHE A 67 -11.68 0.43 -1.29
C PHE A 67 -13.21 0.28 -1.38
N ASP A 68 -13.91 1.37 -1.52
CA ASP A 68 -15.36 1.35 -1.53
C ASP A 68 -15.92 0.49 -2.65
N ASP A 69 -15.35 0.59 -3.86
CA ASP A 69 -15.85 -0.14 -4.99
C ASP A 69 -15.15 -1.45 -5.31
N PHE A 70 -13.99 -1.67 -4.80
CA PHE A 70 -13.24 -2.89 -5.12
C PHE A 70 -12.13 -3.16 -4.12
N THR A 71 -11.55 -4.34 -4.20
CA THR A 71 -10.41 -4.73 -3.37
C THR A 71 -9.27 -5.10 -4.28
N HIS A 72 -8.09 -4.55 -3.99
CA HIS A 72 -6.87 -4.93 -4.69
C HIS A 72 -6.12 -5.91 -3.82
N SER A 73 -5.89 -7.12 -4.32
CA SER A 73 -5.26 -8.18 -3.54
C SER A 73 -3.84 -8.40 -4.00
N ILE A 74 -2.91 -8.49 -3.06
CA ILE A 74 -1.52 -8.78 -3.34
C ILE A 74 -1.25 -10.18 -2.82
N ASP A 75 -1.11 -11.16 -3.74
CA ASP A 75 -0.85 -12.53 -3.35
C ASP A 75 0.63 -12.70 -3.12
N ALA A 76 1.00 -13.56 -2.20
CA ALA A 76 2.40 -13.85 -1.88
C ALA A 76 3.18 -12.57 -1.55
N ALA A 77 2.61 -11.73 -0.71
CA ALA A 77 3.27 -10.49 -0.31
C ALA A 77 4.52 -10.83 0.53
N THR A 78 5.62 -10.17 0.25
CA THR A 78 6.89 -10.44 0.93
C THR A 78 7.40 -9.25 1.73
N THR A 79 7.06 -8.03 1.33
CA THR A 79 7.59 -6.84 1.99
C THR A 79 6.49 -5.80 2.17
N LEU A 80 6.43 -5.21 3.34
CA LEU A 80 5.49 -4.14 3.64
C LEU A 80 6.31 -2.95 4.14
N VAL A 81 6.20 -1.81 3.48
CA VAL A 81 6.96 -0.62 3.83
C VAL A 81 6.00 0.53 4.10
N HIS A 82 6.18 1.20 5.23
CA HIS A 82 5.40 2.37 5.58
C HIS A 82 6.22 3.58 5.14
N VAL A 83 5.65 4.38 4.25
CA VAL A 83 6.34 5.54 3.70
C VAL A 83 5.78 6.78 4.39
N ASN A 84 6.63 7.49 5.12
CA ASN A 84 6.15 8.66 5.85
C ASN A 84 7.20 9.76 5.86
N GLY A 85 6.80 10.96 6.09
CA GLY A 85 7.68 12.10 6.22
C GLY A 85 7.70 12.59 7.66
N GLU A 86 8.28 13.74 7.87
CA GLU A 86 8.46 14.25 9.20
C GLU A 86 7.15 14.51 9.92
N HIS A 87 6.16 15.00 9.27
CA HIS A 87 4.91 15.32 9.91
C HIS A 87 3.71 14.74 9.21
N ARG A 88 3.90 13.76 8.34
CA ARG A 88 2.75 13.23 7.64
C ARG A 88 3.02 11.82 7.13
N ASP A 89 1.95 11.11 6.88
CA ASP A 89 1.97 9.76 6.40
C ASP A 89 1.72 9.79 4.90
N TYR A 90 2.62 9.21 4.12
CA TYR A 90 2.48 9.22 2.69
C TYR A 90 1.78 7.96 2.18
N GLY A 91 1.90 6.83 2.82
CA GLY A 91 1.22 5.61 2.41
C GLY A 91 2.02 4.35 2.64
N LEU A 92 1.72 3.34 1.86
CA LEU A 92 2.32 2.02 2.03
C LEU A 92 2.77 1.47 0.68
N ASP A 93 3.84 0.69 0.70
CA ASP A 93 4.27 -0.09 -0.46
C ASP A 93 4.22 -1.56 -0.06
N VAL A 94 3.56 -2.39 -0.85
CA VAL A 94 3.47 -3.83 -0.59
C VAL A 94 4.05 -4.55 -1.80
N THR A 95 5.13 -5.30 -1.61
CA THR A 95 5.81 -5.99 -2.69
C THR A 95 5.51 -7.48 -2.61
N ASP A 96 5.25 -8.10 -3.76
CA ASP A 96 4.96 -9.52 -3.80
C ASP A 96 6.23 -10.33 -4.15
N ALA A 97 6.09 -11.64 -4.22
CA ALA A 97 7.22 -12.52 -4.44
C ALA A 97 7.81 -12.38 -5.84
N GLU A 98 7.09 -11.76 -6.77
CA GLU A 98 7.59 -11.55 -8.11
C GLU A 98 8.22 -10.18 -8.27
N GLY A 99 8.29 -9.39 -7.22
CA GLY A 99 8.91 -8.07 -7.26
C GLY A 99 7.97 -6.94 -7.67
N LYS A 100 6.70 -7.23 -7.86
CA LYS A 100 5.75 -6.19 -8.21
C LYS A 100 5.29 -5.48 -6.93
N THR A 101 5.25 -4.19 -6.93
CA THR A 101 4.89 -3.40 -5.75
C THR A 101 3.59 -2.65 -5.96
N ALA A 102 2.65 -2.84 -5.05
CA ALA A 102 1.44 -2.03 -5.00
C ALA A 102 1.75 -0.81 -4.15
N VAL A 103 1.47 0.36 -4.67
CA VAL A 103 1.81 1.62 -4.03
C VAL A 103 0.53 2.34 -3.67
N LEU A 104 0.30 2.56 -2.37
CA LEU A 104 -0.86 3.27 -1.87
C LEU A 104 -0.38 4.64 -1.39
N ARG A 105 -1.00 5.71 -1.86
CA ARG A 105 -0.61 7.06 -1.44
C ARG A 105 -1.84 7.87 -1.10
N PHE A 106 -1.72 8.77 -0.12
CA PHE A 106 -2.83 9.64 0.23
C PHE A 106 -2.86 10.81 -0.75
N GLU A 107 -4.06 11.25 -1.08
CA GLU A 107 -4.21 12.24 -2.10
C GLU A 107 -3.77 13.62 -1.74
N ASN A 108 -3.77 13.97 -0.47
CA ASN A 108 -3.31 15.28 -0.11
C ASN A 108 -1.83 15.21 0.14
N TRP A 109 -1.11 14.35 -0.51
CA TRP A 109 0.26 14.23 -0.42
C TRP A 109 0.87 15.50 -0.88
N PRO A 110 1.96 15.83 -0.35
CA PRO A 110 2.58 17.13 -0.45
C PRO A 110 2.89 17.68 -1.74
N LEU A 111 2.72 16.99 -2.70
CA LEU A 111 3.04 17.56 -3.80
C LEU A 111 2.33 18.69 -4.11
N ARG A 112 1.30 18.96 -3.59
CA ARG A 112 0.57 19.97 -3.84
C ARG A 112 1.11 21.16 -3.51
N ILE A 113 2.08 21.17 -3.11
CA ILE A 113 2.61 22.24 -2.59
C ILE A 113 2.96 23.17 -3.50
N GLU A 114 2.94 22.86 -4.60
CA GLU A 114 3.31 23.71 -5.42
C GLU A 114 2.72 24.89 -5.27
N ASP A 115 2.06 24.97 -4.67
CA ASP A 115 1.49 26.08 -4.46
C ASP A 115 1.98 26.76 -3.57
#